data_7380718f34fd96bb85631787a962474d
#
_entry.id   7380718f34fd96bb85631787a962474d
#
_cell.length_a   1.000
_cell.length_b   1.000
_cell.length_c   1.000
_cell.angle_alpha   90.00
_cell.angle_beta   90.00
_cell.angle_gamma   90.00
#
_symmetry.space_group_name_H-M   'P 1'
#
loop_
_entity.id
_entity.type
_entity.pdbx_description
1 polymer ?
#
loop_
_entity_poly.entity_id
_entity_poly.type
_entity_poly.pdbx_seq_one_letter_code
_entity_poly.pdbx_strand_id
1 'polypeptide(L)'
;MPASAEHPDPRTPALGQHLRWVHAMLRRDLASVRELAGRVSEGAAVSDVREELSALETRGPLFQLHAACLGYCQLLHSHHGGEDELLFPAVRRSAPHLGTAVDRLEADHREVAAVLADIERLADDLDHEPSRRGLVDALNRLSTGLLEHLAYEEGTLVPVLDGWTTWPGQ
;
A
#
# COMPACT_ATOMS: atom_id res chain seq x y z
N MET A 1 31.59 -31.31 -17.91
CA MET A 1 31.43 -29.87 -18.13
C MET A 1 30.73 -29.32 -16.89
N PRO A 2 31.43 -28.54 -16.03
CA PRO A 2 30.74 -27.87 -14.92
C PRO A 2 29.90 -26.72 -15.47
N ALA A 3 28.64 -26.64 -15.04
CA ALA A 3 27.75 -25.53 -15.31
C ALA A 3 28.37 -24.24 -14.76
N SER A 4 28.53 -23.26 -15.63
CA SER A 4 28.96 -21.91 -15.25
C SER A 4 27.96 -21.35 -14.26
N ALA A 5 28.41 -21.09 -13.03
CA ALA A 5 27.63 -20.30 -12.08
C ALA A 5 27.47 -18.89 -12.68
N GLU A 6 26.25 -18.56 -13.13
CA GLU A 6 25.92 -17.21 -13.52
C GLU A 6 26.14 -16.30 -12.30
N HIS A 7 27.12 -15.41 -12.41
CA HIS A 7 27.30 -14.35 -11.45
C HIS A 7 26.07 -13.41 -11.58
N PRO A 8 25.38 -13.09 -10.49
CA PRO A 8 24.27 -12.14 -10.52
C PRO A 8 24.76 -10.80 -11.06
N ASP A 9 23.98 -10.21 -11.99
CA ASP A 9 24.24 -8.86 -12.51
C ASP A 9 24.21 -7.87 -11.31
N PRO A 10 25.33 -7.18 -11.01
CA PRO A 10 25.38 -6.25 -9.87
C PRO A 10 24.41 -5.06 -10.00
N ARG A 11 23.66 -4.95 -11.11
CA ARG A 11 22.66 -3.94 -11.35
C ARG A 11 21.22 -4.38 -11.00
N THR A 12 21.01 -5.66 -10.67
CA THR A 12 19.70 -6.14 -10.21
C THR A 12 19.63 -5.92 -8.69
N PRO A 13 18.78 -5.03 -8.21
CA PRO A 13 18.63 -4.84 -6.76
C PRO A 13 18.18 -6.16 -6.12
N ALA A 14 18.72 -6.49 -4.95
CA ALA A 14 18.24 -7.61 -4.16
C ALA A 14 16.74 -7.47 -3.90
N LEU A 15 15.99 -8.58 -3.89
CA LEU A 15 14.53 -8.55 -3.73
C LEU A 15 14.09 -7.84 -2.44
N GLY A 16 14.89 -7.96 -1.36
CA GLY A 16 14.65 -7.20 -0.13
C GLY A 16 14.76 -5.68 -0.32
N GLN A 17 15.67 -5.20 -1.16
CA GLN A 17 15.75 -3.77 -1.49
C GLN A 17 14.55 -3.30 -2.31
N HIS A 18 14.05 -4.14 -3.23
CA HIS A 18 12.85 -3.85 -3.99
C HIS A 18 11.63 -3.74 -3.09
N LEU A 19 11.45 -4.68 -2.17
CA LEU A 19 10.37 -4.64 -1.17
C LEU A 19 10.41 -3.34 -0.36
N ARG A 20 11.56 -2.96 0.20
CA ARG A 20 11.73 -1.70 0.94
C ARG A 20 11.40 -0.47 0.09
N TRP A 21 11.75 -0.48 -1.18
CA TRP A 21 11.44 0.63 -2.09
C TRP A 21 9.94 0.78 -2.31
N VAL A 22 9.22 -0.33 -2.57
CA VAL A 22 7.75 -0.32 -2.70
C VAL A 22 7.10 0.17 -1.41
N HIS A 23 7.53 -0.33 -0.26
CA HIS A 23 7.00 0.08 1.04
C HIS A 23 7.26 1.57 1.35
N ALA A 24 8.41 2.11 0.99
CA ALA A 24 8.69 3.54 1.12
C ALA A 24 7.75 4.38 0.26
N MET A 25 7.41 3.93 -0.94
CA MET A 25 6.41 4.56 -1.81
C MET A 25 5.02 4.51 -1.16
N LEU A 26 4.59 3.34 -0.68
CA LEU A 26 3.28 3.17 -0.02
C LEU A 26 3.12 4.09 1.21
N ARG A 27 4.18 4.21 2.05
CA ARG A 27 4.17 5.11 3.22
C ARG A 27 4.02 6.57 2.81
N ARG A 28 4.74 7.01 1.79
CA ARG A 28 4.69 8.38 1.30
C ARG A 28 3.33 8.72 0.71
N ASP A 29 2.80 7.84 -0.12
CA ASP A 29 1.52 8.06 -0.78
C ASP A 29 0.36 8.06 0.22
N LEU A 30 0.40 7.18 1.24
CA LEU A 30 -0.57 7.21 2.34
C LEU A 30 -0.54 8.53 3.11
N ALA A 31 0.65 9.06 3.40
CA ALA A 31 0.78 10.36 4.06
C ALA A 31 0.14 11.48 3.23
N SER A 32 0.36 11.48 1.90
CA SER A 32 -0.22 12.46 0.99
C SER A 32 -1.76 12.37 0.91
N VAL A 33 -2.31 11.16 0.84
CA VAL A 33 -3.78 10.95 0.83
C VAL A 33 -4.41 11.41 2.14
N ARG A 34 -3.78 11.10 3.28
CA ARG A 34 -4.25 11.53 4.60
C ARG A 34 -4.24 13.06 4.76
N GLU A 35 -3.17 13.71 4.30
CA GLU A 35 -3.09 15.18 4.31
C GLU A 35 -4.19 15.82 3.46
N LEU A 36 -4.42 15.28 2.25
CA LEU A 36 -5.48 15.75 1.37
C LEU A 36 -6.87 15.58 2.01
N ALA A 37 -7.14 14.41 2.60
CA ALA A 37 -8.41 14.13 3.29
C ALA A 37 -8.63 15.07 4.48
N GLY A 38 -7.59 15.35 5.26
CA GLY A 38 -7.64 16.30 6.38
C GLY A 38 -8.03 17.70 5.92
N ARG A 39 -7.36 18.24 4.91
CA ARG A 39 -7.67 19.56 4.34
C ARG A 39 -9.10 19.66 3.79
N VAL A 40 -9.55 18.63 3.10
CA VAL A 40 -10.92 18.58 2.56
C VAL A 40 -11.95 18.52 3.69
N SER A 41 -11.69 17.74 4.75
CA SER A 41 -12.58 17.64 5.92
C SER A 41 -12.69 18.95 6.70
N GLU A 42 -11.61 19.72 6.79
CA GLU A 42 -11.58 21.02 7.46
C GLU A 42 -12.23 22.16 6.66
N GLY A 43 -12.69 21.88 5.44
CA GLY A 43 -13.35 22.86 4.58
C GLY A 43 -12.42 23.87 3.92
N ALA A 44 -11.11 23.78 4.16
CA ALA A 44 -10.11 24.72 3.62
C ALA A 44 -10.06 24.73 2.07
N ALA A 45 -10.47 23.65 1.44
CA ALA A 45 -10.39 23.51 -0.02
C ALA A 45 -11.66 23.96 -0.76
N VAL A 46 -12.77 24.25 -0.07
CA VAL A 46 -14.05 24.57 -0.72
C VAL A 46 -14.17 26.07 -1.03
N SER A 47 -13.52 26.94 -0.25
CA SER A 47 -13.63 28.39 -0.41
C SER A 47 -12.66 28.97 -1.45
N ASP A 48 -11.40 28.48 -1.50
CA ASP A 48 -10.36 29.06 -2.35
C ASP A 48 -10.39 28.54 -3.79
N VAL A 49 -11.08 27.42 -4.03
CA VAL A 49 -11.11 26.73 -5.32
C VAL A 49 -12.41 26.99 -6.08
N ARG A 50 -13.42 27.59 -5.44
CA ARG A 50 -14.74 27.81 -6.04
C ARG A 50 -14.73 28.81 -7.19
N GLU A 51 -13.81 29.77 -7.19
CA GLU A 51 -13.71 30.79 -8.25
C GLU A 51 -12.98 30.30 -9.51
N GLU A 52 -12.03 29.39 -9.40
CA GLU A 52 -11.24 28.88 -10.54
C GLU A 52 -11.83 27.60 -11.17
N LEU A 53 -12.73 26.88 -10.47
CA LEU A 53 -13.17 25.52 -10.82
C LEU A 53 -14.53 25.44 -11.52
N SER A 54 -15.18 26.56 -11.82
CA SER A 54 -16.48 26.55 -12.52
C SER A 54 -16.43 25.99 -13.95
N ALA A 55 -15.26 25.56 -14.45
CA ALA A 55 -15.10 25.08 -15.81
C ALA A 55 -14.92 23.55 -15.95
N LEU A 56 -14.45 22.81 -14.90
CA LEU A 56 -14.22 21.36 -15.00
C LEU A 56 -14.43 20.67 -13.64
N GLU A 57 -15.52 19.91 -13.48
CA GLU A 57 -15.82 19.09 -12.29
C GLU A 57 -14.67 18.14 -11.90
N THR A 58 -13.88 17.66 -12.88
CA THR A 58 -12.75 16.74 -12.69
C THR A 58 -11.53 17.35 -12.02
N ARG A 59 -11.51 18.66 -11.70
CA ARG A 59 -10.39 19.33 -11.00
C ARG A 59 -10.74 19.72 -9.56
N GLY A 60 -11.97 19.46 -9.12
CA GLY A 60 -12.40 19.76 -7.76
C GLY A 60 -11.65 18.95 -6.70
N PRO A 61 -11.48 19.52 -5.48
CA PRO A 61 -10.76 18.83 -4.40
C PRO A 61 -11.42 17.52 -3.99
N LEU A 62 -12.75 17.42 -4.05
CA LEU A 62 -13.47 16.16 -3.79
C LEU A 62 -13.16 15.10 -4.85
N PHE A 63 -13.13 15.47 -6.12
CA PHE A 63 -12.74 14.55 -7.20
C PHE A 63 -11.27 14.08 -7.05
N GLN A 64 -10.36 15.00 -6.72
CA GLN A 64 -8.96 14.66 -6.50
C GLN A 64 -8.79 13.72 -5.32
N LEU A 65 -9.51 13.95 -4.22
CA LEU A 65 -9.50 13.06 -3.06
C LEU A 65 -10.07 11.69 -3.40
N HIS A 66 -11.21 11.63 -4.08
CA HIS A 66 -11.79 10.38 -4.56
C HIS A 66 -10.80 9.58 -5.41
N ALA A 67 -10.24 10.22 -6.46
CA ALA A 67 -9.27 9.57 -7.34
C ALA A 67 -8.00 9.11 -6.61
N ALA A 68 -7.50 9.91 -5.66
CA ALA A 68 -6.33 9.55 -4.85
C ALA A 68 -6.62 8.36 -3.93
N CYS A 69 -7.78 8.32 -3.27
CA CYS A 69 -8.19 7.20 -2.43
C CYS A 69 -8.31 5.90 -3.23
N LEU A 70 -9.06 5.92 -4.34
CA LEU A 70 -9.24 4.73 -5.17
C LEU A 70 -7.92 4.24 -5.77
N GLY A 71 -7.09 5.16 -6.28
CA GLY A 71 -5.78 4.82 -6.83
C GLY A 71 -4.87 4.18 -5.78
N TYR A 72 -4.85 4.71 -4.56
CA TYR A 72 -4.08 4.14 -3.45
C TYR A 72 -4.61 2.76 -3.02
N CYS A 73 -5.93 2.61 -2.88
CA CYS A 73 -6.55 1.32 -2.54
C CYS A 73 -6.20 0.26 -3.59
N GLN A 74 -6.31 0.58 -4.87
CA GLN A 74 -5.96 -0.35 -5.96
C GLN A 74 -4.48 -0.74 -5.93
N LEU A 75 -3.58 0.21 -5.69
CA LEU A 75 -2.15 -0.06 -5.58
C LEU A 75 -1.87 -1.03 -4.43
N LEU A 76 -2.48 -0.81 -3.26
CA LEU A 76 -2.26 -1.64 -2.09
C LEU A 76 -2.87 -3.04 -2.24
N HIS A 77 -4.06 -3.15 -2.83
CA HIS A 77 -4.64 -4.45 -3.20
C HIS A 77 -3.75 -5.25 -4.15
N SER A 78 -3.17 -4.57 -5.16
CA SER A 78 -2.27 -5.24 -6.11
C SER A 78 -0.96 -5.68 -5.46
N HIS A 79 -0.42 -4.88 -4.53
CA HIS A 79 0.79 -5.21 -3.77
C HIS A 79 0.56 -6.45 -2.89
N HIS A 80 -0.42 -6.41 -2.00
CA HIS A 80 -0.74 -7.54 -1.11
C HIS A 80 -1.15 -8.80 -1.89
N GLY A 81 -1.94 -8.65 -2.97
CA GLY A 81 -2.30 -9.79 -3.82
C GLY A 81 -1.08 -10.46 -4.45
N GLY A 82 -0.10 -9.68 -4.92
CA GLY A 82 1.16 -10.22 -5.43
C GLY A 82 1.98 -10.97 -4.37
N GLU A 83 1.97 -10.50 -3.13
CA GLU A 83 2.63 -11.16 -2.02
C GLU A 83 1.93 -12.46 -1.63
N ASP A 84 0.61 -12.43 -1.47
CA ASP A 84 -0.18 -13.63 -1.15
C ASP A 84 -0.07 -14.72 -2.21
N GLU A 85 -0.05 -14.35 -3.49
CA GLU A 85 -0.04 -15.30 -4.60
C GLU A 85 1.37 -15.81 -4.96
N LEU A 86 2.39 -14.97 -4.81
CA LEU A 86 3.72 -15.28 -5.32
C LEU A 86 4.78 -15.31 -4.22
N LEU A 87 4.90 -14.25 -3.42
CA LEU A 87 5.98 -14.10 -2.44
C LEU A 87 5.84 -15.05 -1.27
N PHE A 88 4.70 -15.06 -0.61
CA PHE A 88 4.49 -15.87 0.59
C PHE A 88 4.58 -17.37 0.34
N PRO A 89 4.02 -17.93 -0.75
CA PRO A 89 4.26 -19.32 -1.11
C PRO A 89 5.73 -19.64 -1.38
N ALA A 90 6.48 -18.72 -1.98
CA ALA A 90 7.92 -18.89 -2.20
C ALA A 90 8.72 -18.86 -0.89
N VAL A 91 8.39 -17.94 0.04
CA VAL A 91 8.97 -17.90 1.38
C VAL A 91 8.70 -19.18 2.15
N ARG A 92 7.45 -19.70 2.14
CA ARG A 92 7.10 -20.95 2.81
C ARG A 92 7.91 -22.15 2.30
N ARG A 93 8.24 -22.19 1.00
CA ARG A 93 9.06 -23.26 0.41
C ARG A 93 10.54 -23.12 0.77
N SER A 94 11.09 -21.93 0.72
CA SER A 94 12.53 -21.69 0.91
C SER A 94 12.95 -21.47 2.37
N ALA A 95 12.02 -21.00 3.21
CA ALA A 95 12.24 -20.70 4.62
C ALA A 95 11.03 -21.20 5.48
N PRO A 96 10.80 -22.53 5.60
CA PRO A 96 9.63 -23.09 6.29
C PRO A 96 9.46 -22.63 7.75
N HIS A 97 10.55 -22.23 8.40
CA HIS A 97 10.55 -21.72 9.76
C HIS A 97 9.82 -20.37 9.90
N LEU A 98 9.58 -19.65 8.80
CA LEU A 98 8.81 -18.40 8.76
C LEU A 98 7.31 -18.63 8.54
N GLY A 99 6.83 -19.88 8.48
CA GLY A 99 5.43 -20.18 8.21
C GLY A 99 4.44 -19.43 9.10
N THR A 100 4.67 -19.40 10.41
CA THR A 100 3.81 -18.66 11.36
C THR A 100 3.86 -17.14 11.13
N ALA A 101 5.00 -16.60 10.73
CA ALA A 101 5.13 -15.18 10.41
C ALA A 101 4.34 -14.85 9.14
N VAL A 102 4.41 -15.71 8.12
CA VAL A 102 3.60 -15.57 6.90
C VAL A 102 2.10 -15.68 7.21
N ASP A 103 1.67 -16.59 8.09
CA ASP A 103 0.27 -16.69 8.52
C ASP A 103 -0.24 -15.37 9.12
N ARG A 104 0.61 -14.70 9.91
CA ARG A 104 0.31 -13.38 10.46
C ARG A 104 0.21 -12.32 9.37
N LEU A 105 1.15 -12.26 8.44
CA LEU A 105 1.14 -11.29 7.34
C LEU A 105 -0.13 -11.44 6.48
N GLU A 106 -0.52 -12.67 6.14
CA GLU A 106 -1.78 -12.94 5.44
C GLU A 106 -3.03 -12.52 6.24
N ALA A 107 -2.97 -12.62 7.58
CA ALA A 107 -4.05 -12.13 8.44
C ALA A 107 -4.10 -10.59 8.43
N ASP A 108 -2.95 -9.93 8.53
CA ASP A 108 -2.84 -8.46 8.44
C ASP A 108 -3.36 -7.95 7.09
N HIS A 109 -3.08 -8.64 5.96
CA HIS A 109 -3.63 -8.31 4.64
C HIS A 109 -5.16 -8.31 4.61
N ARG A 110 -5.80 -9.29 5.28
CA ARG A 110 -7.27 -9.34 5.36
C ARG A 110 -7.84 -8.19 6.18
N GLU A 111 -7.17 -7.79 7.27
CA GLU A 111 -7.57 -6.64 8.07
C GLU A 111 -7.41 -5.34 7.29
N VAL A 112 -6.31 -5.16 6.59
CA VAL A 112 -6.08 -4.01 5.70
C VAL A 112 -7.14 -3.97 4.61
N ALA A 113 -7.45 -5.09 3.95
CA ALA A 113 -8.47 -5.15 2.90
C ALA A 113 -9.86 -4.71 3.41
N ALA A 114 -10.24 -5.05 4.64
CA ALA A 114 -11.48 -4.58 5.24
C ALA A 114 -11.50 -3.06 5.44
N VAL A 115 -10.38 -2.46 5.85
CA VAL A 115 -10.28 -0.99 5.99
C VAL A 115 -10.28 -0.30 4.63
N LEU A 116 -9.65 -0.90 3.61
CA LEU A 116 -9.68 -0.37 2.24
C LEU A 116 -11.11 -0.34 1.68
N ALA A 117 -11.91 -1.39 1.91
CA ALA A 117 -13.32 -1.41 1.51
C ALA A 117 -14.15 -0.29 2.18
N ASP A 118 -13.85 0.03 3.46
CA ASP A 118 -14.44 1.19 4.13
C ASP A 118 -14.03 2.51 3.46
N ILE A 119 -12.75 2.66 3.12
CA ILE A 119 -12.21 3.86 2.45
C ILE A 119 -12.88 4.05 1.09
N GLU A 120 -12.96 3.01 0.27
CA GLU A 120 -13.60 3.04 -1.04
C GLU A 120 -15.05 3.49 -0.93
N ARG A 121 -15.82 2.86 -0.05
CA ARG A 121 -17.23 3.22 0.19
C ARG A 121 -17.41 4.66 0.66
N LEU A 122 -16.54 5.16 1.54
CA LEU A 122 -16.60 6.53 2.04
C LEU A 122 -16.14 7.54 0.98
N ALA A 123 -15.18 7.15 0.14
CA ALA A 123 -14.71 7.98 -0.97
C ALA A 123 -15.78 8.16 -2.04
N ASP A 124 -16.67 7.20 -2.24
CA ASP A 124 -17.79 7.31 -3.18
C ASP A 124 -18.91 8.27 -2.71
N ASP A 125 -18.88 8.70 -1.43
CA ASP A 125 -19.91 9.53 -0.80
C ASP A 125 -19.36 10.85 -0.21
N LEU A 126 -18.38 11.45 -0.85
CA LEU A 126 -17.68 12.64 -0.35
C LEU A 126 -18.52 13.92 -0.34
N ASP A 127 -19.67 13.95 -1.02
CA ASP A 127 -20.61 15.07 -0.96
C ASP A 127 -21.22 15.22 0.44
N HIS A 128 -21.27 14.13 1.23
CA HIS A 128 -21.77 14.14 2.59
C HIS A 128 -20.63 14.36 3.60
N GLU A 129 -20.82 15.36 4.47
CA GLU A 129 -19.81 15.72 5.48
C GLU A 129 -19.50 14.59 6.46
N PRO A 130 -20.47 13.76 6.93
CA PRO A 130 -20.15 12.59 7.77
C PRO A 130 -19.23 11.58 7.08
N SER A 131 -19.36 11.39 5.74
CA SER A 131 -18.50 10.50 4.98
C SER A 131 -17.07 11.02 4.88
N ARG A 132 -16.88 12.33 4.74
CA ARG A 132 -15.55 12.96 4.77
C ARG A 132 -14.85 12.75 6.12
N ARG A 133 -15.54 12.92 7.24
CA ARG A 133 -14.99 12.63 8.58
C ARG A 133 -14.68 11.15 8.76
N GLY A 134 -15.60 10.29 8.38
CA GLY A 134 -15.41 8.84 8.41
C GLY A 134 -14.21 8.39 7.57
N LEU A 135 -13.96 9.05 6.42
CA LEU A 135 -12.81 8.78 5.57
C LEU A 135 -11.49 9.12 6.29
N VAL A 136 -11.41 10.27 6.98
CA VAL A 136 -10.23 10.63 7.79
C VAL A 136 -9.96 9.58 8.86
N ASP A 137 -10.99 9.11 9.56
CA ASP A 137 -10.86 8.08 10.59
C ASP A 137 -10.43 6.74 10.00
N ALA A 138 -10.98 6.35 8.84
CA ALA A 138 -10.59 5.12 8.15
C ALA A 138 -9.13 5.17 7.67
N LEU A 139 -8.68 6.30 7.11
CA LEU A 139 -7.29 6.51 6.70
C LEU A 139 -6.32 6.51 7.90
N ASN A 140 -6.74 7.00 9.05
CA ASN A 140 -5.94 6.94 10.28
C ASN A 140 -5.81 5.49 10.78
N ARG A 141 -6.90 4.71 10.76
CA ARG A 141 -6.86 3.26 11.06
C ARG A 141 -5.95 2.51 10.10
N LEU A 142 -6.08 2.77 8.79
CA LEU A 142 -5.21 2.20 7.78
C LEU A 142 -3.75 2.52 8.07
N SER A 143 -3.44 3.80 8.36
CA SER A 143 -2.07 4.22 8.65
C SER A 143 -1.45 3.45 9.81
N THR A 144 -2.18 3.27 10.91
CA THR A 144 -1.67 2.53 12.08
C THR A 144 -1.39 1.08 11.71
N GLY A 145 -2.40 0.35 11.18
CA GLY A 145 -2.26 -1.06 10.86
C GLY A 145 -1.23 -1.33 9.76
N LEU A 146 -1.25 -0.52 8.68
CA LEU A 146 -0.33 -0.71 7.56
C LEU A 146 1.12 -0.44 7.96
N LEU A 147 1.41 0.63 8.72
CA LEU A 147 2.79 0.93 9.13
C LEU A 147 3.38 -0.17 10.02
N GLU A 148 2.58 -0.74 10.91
CA GLU A 148 2.99 -1.88 11.74
C GLU A 148 3.24 -3.13 10.89
N HIS A 149 2.32 -3.42 9.95
CA HIS A 149 2.44 -4.54 9.01
C HIS A 149 3.73 -4.42 8.17
N LEU A 150 3.95 -3.30 7.47
CA LEU A 150 5.13 -3.10 6.63
C LEU A 150 6.44 -3.20 7.43
N ALA A 151 6.47 -2.70 8.66
CA ALA A 151 7.64 -2.81 9.53
C ALA A 151 7.90 -4.27 9.95
N TYR A 152 6.85 -5.01 10.28
CA TYR A 152 6.97 -6.43 10.64
C TYR A 152 7.41 -7.27 9.45
N GLU A 153 6.84 -7.04 8.28
CA GLU A 153 7.20 -7.74 7.05
C GLU A 153 8.66 -7.50 6.67
N GLU A 154 9.09 -6.24 6.62
CA GLU A 154 10.48 -5.89 6.34
C GLU A 154 11.45 -6.57 7.33
N GLY A 155 11.14 -6.51 8.62
CA GLY A 155 11.97 -7.12 9.66
C GLY A 155 12.08 -8.64 9.55
N THR A 156 11.03 -9.28 9.04
CA THR A 156 10.92 -10.75 8.96
C THR A 156 11.43 -11.30 7.63
N LEU A 157 11.02 -10.71 6.50
CA LEU A 157 11.27 -11.29 5.19
C LEU A 157 12.55 -10.78 4.53
N VAL A 158 12.93 -9.52 4.74
CA VAL A 158 14.11 -8.94 4.07
C VAL A 158 15.39 -9.75 4.32
N PRO A 159 15.69 -10.26 5.53
CA PRO A 159 16.90 -11.09 5.74
C PRO A 159 16.94 -12.34 4.85
N VAL A 160 15.79 -12.91 4.51
CA VAL A 160 15.71 -14.06 3.59
C VAL A 160 15.78 -13.60 2.14
N LEU A 161 15.05 -12.52 1.79
CA LEU A 161 14.99 -11.99 0.44
C LEU A 161 16.32 -11.41 -0.05
N ASP A 162 17.13 -10.86 0.84
CA ASP A 162 18.47 -10.35 0.51
C ASP A 162 19.42 -11.48 0.07
N GLY A 163 19.12 -12.74 0.42
CA GLY A 163 19.81 -13.93 -0.05
C GLY A 163 19.33 -14.43 -1.42
N TRP A 164 18.23 -13.90 -1.96
CA TRP A 164 17.68 -14.33 -3.24
C TRP A 164 18.21 -13.48 -4.38
N THR A 165 18.98 -14.10 -5.27
CA THR A 165 19.48 -13.47 -6.52
C THR A 165 18.52 -13.63 -7.68
N THR A 166 17.61 -14.60 -7.58
CA THR A 166 16.54 -14.88 -8.55
C THR A 166 15.29 -15.29 -7.78
N TRP A 167 14.13 -15.18 -8.42
CA TRP A 167 12.87 -15.62 -7.84
C TRP A 167 12.90 -17.15 -7.63
N PRO A 168 12.65 -17.67 -6.40
CA PRO A 168 12.72 -19.11 -6.15
C PRO A 168 11.59 -19.84 -6.89
N GLY A 169 11.97 -20.76 -7.77
CA GLY A 169 11.04 -21.62 -8.52
C GLY A 169 10.85 -21.28 -9.99
N GLN A 170 11.70 -20.39 -10.53
CA GLN A 170 11.86 -20.26 -11.99
C GLN A 170 12.98 -21.14 -12.51
#